data_ee3cfe6f6fa42f678614f4f90a7052eb
#
_entry.id   ee3cfe6f6fa42f678614f4f90a7052eb
#
_cell.length_a   1.000
_cell.length_b   1.000
_cell.length_c   1.000
_cell.angle_alpha   90.00
_cell.angle_beta   90.00
_cell.angle_gamma   90.00
#
_symmetry.space_group_name_H-M   'P 1'
#
loop_
_entity.id
_entity.type
_entity.pdbx_description
1 polymer ?
#
loop_
_entity_poly.entity_id
_entity_poly.type
_entity_poly.pdbx_seq_one_letter_code
_entity_poly.pdbx_strand_id
1 'polypeptide(L)'
;MKKLIWALLLTPMVGLAADEPVNVTAQQFVDLQQGNAVYPGFRRAHAKGICVSGEFRSNGQLSDYSKAPVFQSGATPFTGRLSIAGNNPTAPDLKAPVRSLALSFSISSTEQWRLAMNTPPVMAVADPHTFYQQILAIQAGPAAIKQFFSEHPESKEFLAWAAQYKASGSFASETYNSINAFYLINHNGKRQAVRWAMQPTVTVATTDAQDVDALQNEIANRVVAGNVVFDWVFTLADAADDENNATKAWPDSRQKITAGQIVINNTTAQLEGGCHAINFDPLVLPTGIEATADPILRARSSAYAESYRRRATEQLTGALKEPEND
;
A
#
# COMPACT_ATOMS: atom_id res chain seq x y z
N MET A 1 -13.88 -18.91 80.11
CA MET A 1 -14.41 -18.29 78.83
C MET A 1 -13.24 -17.70 78.08
N LYS A 2 -12.69 -18.45 77.09
CA LYS A 2 -11.58 -17.96 76.27
C LYS A 2 -12.14 -17.52 74.91
N LYS A 3 -12.01 -16.23 74.61
CA LYS A 3 -12.39 -15.67 73.31
C LYS A 3 -11.30 -15.91 72.29
N LEU A 4 -11.59 -16.68 71.23
CA LEU A 4 -10.75 -16.83 70.08
C LEU A 4 -10.97 -15.66 69.12
N ILE A 5 -9.91 -14.86 68.83
CA ILE A 5 -9.89 -13.79 67.84
C ILE A 5 -9.37 -14.42 66.55
N TRP A 6 -10.18 -14.43 65.51
CA TRP A 6 -9.76 -14.80 64.15
C TRP A 6 -9.25 -13.53 63.45
N ALA A 7 -7.96 -13.50 63.15
CA ALA A 7 -7.35 -12.47 62.30
C ALA A 7 -7.53 -12.89 60.83
N LEU A 8 -8.31 -12.15 60.06
CA LEU A 8 -8.40 -12.25 58.58
C LEU A 8 -7.12 -11.67 58.00
N LEU A 9 -6.29 -12.51 57.40
CA LEU A 9 -5.19 -12.06 56.56
C LEU A 9 -5.73 -11.71 55.15
N LEU A 10 -5.85 -10.42 54.88
CA LEU A 10 -6.07 -9.92 53.53
C LEU A 10 -4.72 -9.91 52.79
N THR A 11 -4.52 -10.87 51.89
CA THR A 11 -3.43 -10.81 50.92
C THR A 11 -3.80 -9.83 49.82
N PRO A 12 -2.95 -8.83 49.49
CA PRO A 12 -3.18 -7.99 48.32
C PRO A 12 -3.02 -8.82 47.04
N MET A 13 -4.10 -8.93 46.26
CA MET A 13 -3.99 -9.37 44.88
C MET A 13 -3.21 -8.29 44.11
N VAL A 14 -1.97 -8.56 43.78
CA VAL A 14 -1.23 -7.81 42.78
C VAL A 14 -1.88 -8.16 41.43
N GLY A 15 -2.77 -7.29 40.96
CA GLY A 15 -3.28 -7.36 39.61
C GLY A 15 -2.08 -7.18 38.65
N LEU A 16 -1.77 -8.19 37.88
CA LEU A 16 -0.95 -8.03 36.70
C LEU A 16 -1.70 -7.05 35.79
N ALA A 17 -1.20 -5.81 35.72
CA ALA A 17 -1.60 -4.88 34.69
C ALA A 17 -1.25 -5.58 33.36
N ALA A 18 -2.28 -5.89 32.57
CA ALA A 18 -2.05 -6.25 31.17
C ALA A 18 -1.33 -5.05 30.55
N ASP A 19 -0.14 -5.29 29.99
CA ASP A 19 0.57 -4.27 29.22
C ASP A 19 -0.39 -3.73 28.17
N GLU A 20 -0.77 -2.45 28.28
CA GLU A 20 -1.48 -1.74 27.21
C GLU A 20 -0.67 -1.88 25.94
N PRO A 21 -1.28 -2.24 24.81
CA PRO A 21 -0.55 -2.40 23.56
C PRO A 21 0.18 -1.10 23.24
N VAL A 22 1.51 -1.15 23.23
CA VAL A 22 2.35 0.01 22.92
C VAL A 22 1.98 0.50 21.54
N ASN A 23 1.31 1.66 21.48
CA ASN A 23 0.84 2.23 20.23
C ASN A 23 2.05 2.74 19.44
N VAL A 24 2.43 2.01 18.36
CA VAL A 24 3.55 2.39 17.51
C VAL A 24 3.24 3.72 16.82
N THR A 25 4.07 4.73 17.06
CA THR A 25 3.91 6.04 16.44
C THR A 25 4.32 6.04 14.98
N ALA A 26 3.80 6.99 14.18
CA ALA A 26 4.20 7.17 12.80
C ALA A 26 5.72 7.42 12.66
N GLN A 27 6.33 8.16 13.59
CA GLN A 27 7.77 8.40 13.64
C GLN A 27 8.56 7.09 13.79
N GLN A 28 8.22 6.28 14.80
CA GLN A 28 8.87 4.99 15.03
C GLN A 28 8.75 4.08 13.81
N PHE A 29 7.57 4.07 13.17
CA PHE A 29 7.34 3.26 11.99
C PHE A 29 8.21 3.70 10.81
N VAL A 30 8.29 5.01 10.58
CA VAL A 30 9.09 5.59 9.50
C VAL A 30 10.59 5.49 9.78
N ASP A 31 11.02 5.59 11.06
CA ASP A 31 12.41 5.32 11.47
C ASP A 31 12.81 3.88 11.16
N LEU A 32 11.93 2.93 11.50
CA LEU A 32 12.17 1.53 11.21
C LEU A 32 12.26 1.26 9.70
N GLN A 33 11.36 1.83 8.90
CA GLN A 33 11.38 1.72 7.44
C GLN A 33 12.61 2.36 6.81
N GLN A 34 13.04 3.51 7.33
CA GLN A 34 14.25 4.21 6.88
C GLN A 34 15.50 3.36 7.12
N GLY A 35 15.56 2.60 8.24
CA GLY A 35 16.74 1.87 8.63
C GLY A 35 17.94 2.77 8.91
N ASN A 36 19.15 2.25 8.70
CA ASN A 36 20.41 2.95 9.03
C ASN A 36 20.87 3.94 7.95
N ALA A 37 20.26 3.90 6.76
CA ALA A 37 20.66 4.77 5.64
C ALA A 37 19.55 5.79 5.34
N VAL A 38 19.89 7.07 5.37
CA VAL A 38 19.02 8.16 4.96
C VAL A 38 19.40 8.56 3.54
N TYR A 39 18.40 8.56 2.66
CA TYR A 39 18.51 9.10 1.31
C TYR A 39 17.65 10.38 1.24
N PRO A 40 18.27 11.58 1.37
CA PRO A 40 17.54 12.83 1.42
C PRO A 40 16.65 13.03 0.19
N GLY A 41 15.42 13.52 0.41
CA GLY A 41 14.45 13.73 -0.66
C GLY A 41 13.70 12.48 -1.13
N PHE A 42 14.12 11.28 -0.72
CA PHE A 42 13.43 10.04 -1.08
C PHE A 42 12.44 9.58 0.00
N ARG A 43 11.47 8.78 -0.42
CA ARG A 43 10.54 8.09 0.50
C ARG A 43 11.28 7.11 1.38
N ARG A 44 10.83 6.95 2.64
CA ARG A 44 11.46 6.03 3.60
C ARG A 44 11.13 4.55 3.34
N ALA A 45 10.06 4.32 2.59
CA ALA A 45 9.73 3.02 1.99
C ALA A 45 9.38 3.24 0.52
N HIS A 46 9.56 2.23 -0.32
CA HIS A 46 9.38 2.36 -1.76
C HIS A 46 10.19 3.54 -2.35
N ALA A 47 11.47 3.67 -1.95
CA ALA A 47 12.31 4.80 -2.32
C ALA A 47 12.55 4.87 -3.83
N LYS A 48 12.80 3.72 -4.48
CA LYS A 48 13.06 3.63 -5.92
C LYS A 48 11.78 3.44 -6.72
N GLY A 49 11.64 4.18 -7.82
CA GLY A 49 10.51 4.08 -8.74
C GLY A 49 10.57 5.06 -9.89
N ILE A 50 9.54 5.05 -10.71
CA ILE A 50 9.38 5.90 -11.89
C ILE A 50 8.00 6.55 -11.86
N CYS A 51 7.92 7.82 -12.24
CA CYS A 51 6.65 8.52 -12.44
C CYS A 51 5.96 8.02 -13.70
N VAL A 52 4.64 7.89 -13.61
CA VAL A 52 3.77 7.58 -14.75
C VAL A 52 2.62 8.58 -14.80
N SER A 53 2.07 8.80 -15.97
CA SER A 53 0.82 9.54 -16.13
C SER A 53 -0.04 8.90 -17.21
N GLY A 54 -1.33 9.26 -17.19
CA GLY A 54 -2.30 8.71 -18.11
C GLY A 54 -3.73 9.03 -17.68
N GLU A 55 -4.65 8.17 -18.02
CA GLU A 55 -6.06 8.36 -17.73
C GLU A 55 -6.75 7.05 -17.32
N PHE A 56 -7.76 7.18 -16.50
CA PHE A 56 -8.74 6.14 -16.26
C PHE A 56 -9.91 6.35 -17.23
N ARG A 57 -10.19 5.35 -18.03
CA ARG A 57 -11.34 5.28 -18.94
C ARG A 57 -12.45 4.48 -18.29
N SER A 58 -13.37 5.18 -17.64
CA SER A 58 -14.51 4.54 -16.98
C SER A 58 -15.53 4.06 -18.00
N ASN A 59 -16.07 2.86 -17.80
CA ASN A 59 -17.19 2.31 -18.57
C ASN A 59 -18.58 2.56 -17.94
N GLY A 60 -18.62 3.25 -16.78
CA GLY A 60 -19.85 3.61 -16.08
C GLY A 60 -20.47 2.48 -15.24
N GLN A 61 -19.94 1.26 -15.22
CA GLN A 61 -20.56 0.12 -14.51
C GLN A 61 -20.60 0.26 -12.99
N LEU A 62 -19.79 1.15 -12.41
CA LEU A 62 -19.81 1.43 -10.97
C LEU A 62 -20.68 2.63 -10.58
N SER A 63 -21.33 3.31 -11.52
CA SER A 63 -22.17 4.49 -11.24
C SER A 63 -23.35 4.20 -10.32
N ASP A 64 -23.90 2.98 -10.32
CA ASP A 64 -24.97 2.56 -9.40
C ASP A 64 -24.47 2.26 -7.99
N TYR A 65 -23.17 2.01 -7.83
CA TYR A 65 -22.52 1.69 -6.56
C TYR A 65 -21.89 2.90 -5.90
N SER A 66 -21.45 3.89 -6.69
CA SER A 66 -20.79 5.08 -6.17
C SER A 66 -21.23 6.34 -6.91
N LYS A 67 -21.51 7.39 -6.16
CA LYS A 67 -21.73 8.75 -6.70
C LYS A 67 -20.44 9.49 -7.07
N ALA A 68 -19.28 8.87 -6.90
CA ALA A 68 -18.00 9.48 -7.25
C ALA A 68 -17.93 9.78 -8.76
N PRO A 69 -17.61 11.01 -9.18
CA PRO A 69 -17.61 11.40 -10.60
C PRO A 69 -16.67 10.54 -11.46
N VAL A 70 -15.60 10.03 -10.87
CA VAL A 70 -14.63 9.17 -11.55
C VAL A 70 -15.25 7.88 -12.14
N PHE A 71 -16.38 7.41 -11.61
CA PHE A 71 -17.06 6.22 -12.10
C PHE A 71 -18.17 6.51 -13.13
N GLN A 72 -18.43 7.76 -13.44
CA GLN A 72 -19.24 8.08 -14.60
C GLN A 72 -18.46 7.77 -15.89
N SER A 73 -19.15 7.45 -16.97
CA SER A 73 -18.50 7.19 -18.27
C SER A 73 -17.66 8.39 -18.70
N GLY A 74 -16.43 8.13 -19.10
CA GLY A 74 -15.48 9.18 -19.51
C GLY A 74 -14.06 8.88 -19.11
N ALA A 75 -13.18 9.89 -19.25
CA ALA A 75 -11.78 9.79 -18.91
C ALA A 75 -11.42 10.74 -17.76
N THR A 76 -10.68 10.24 -16.79
CA THR A 76 -10.14 11.03 -15.67
C THR A 76 -8.63 10.93 -15.66
N PRO A 77 -7.89 12.05 -15.77
CA PRO A 77 -6.44 12.02 -15.77
C PRO A 77 -5.87 11.67 -14.40
N PHE A 78 -4.69 11.04 -14.42
CA PHE A 78 -3.93 10.77 -13.20
C PHE A 78 -2.44 11.05 -13.37
N THR A 79 -1.80 11.34 -12.23
CA THR A 79 -0.37 11.21 -12.03
C THR A 79 -0.12 10.03 -11.11
N GLY A 80 0.80 9.15 -11.47
CA GLY A 80 1.04 7.94 -10.71
C GLY A 80 2.53 7.63 -10.55
N ARG A 81 2.80 6.53 -9.86
CA ARG A 81 4.15 6.06 -9.61
C ARG A 81 4.19 4.54 -9.54
N LEU A 82 5.07 3.94 -10.32
CA LEU A 82 5.50 2.55 -10.15
C LEU A 82 6.74 2.51 -9.28
N SER A 83 6.85 1.52 -8.38
CA SER A 83 7.96 1.45 -7.43
C SER A 83 8.20 0.04 -6.93
N ILE A 84 9.37 -0.15 -6.33
CA ILE A 84 9.75 -1.38 -5.63
C ILE A 84 9.81 -1.12 -4.12
N ALA A 85 9.59 -2.18 -3.31
CA ALA A 85 9.73 -2.10 -1.86
C ALA A 85 11.18 -1.83 -1.46
N GLY A 86 11.36 -1.16 -0.31
CA GLY A 86 12.66 -0.84 0.27
C GLY A 86 12.93 0.65 0.35
N ASN A 87 13.96 1.01 1.12
CA ASN A 87 14.36 2.38 1.41
C ASN A 87 15.52 2.88 0.52
N ASN A 88 16.15 1.99 -0.25
CA ASN A 88 17.31 2.32 -1.09
C ASN A 88 16.86 2.71 -2.52
N PRO A 89 17.08 3.97 -2.96
CA PRO A 89 16.71 4.41 -4.30
C PRO A 89 17.59 3.85 -5.43
N THR A 90 18.70 3.17 -5.09
CA THR A 90 19.62 2.55 -6.06
C THR A 90 19.58 1.02 -6.03
N ALA A 91 18.60 0.43 -5.31
CA ALA A 91 18.46 -1.02 -5.23
C ALA A 91 18.15 -1.62 -6.62
N PRO A 92 18.68 -2.83 -6.93
CA PRO A 92 18.33 -3.52 -8.15
C PRO A 92 16.82 -3.84 -8.22
N ASP A 93 16.15 -3.42 -9.28
CA ASP A 93 14.69 -3.52 -9.44
C ASP A 93 14.17 -4.96 -9.28
N LEU A 94 14.86 -5.93 -9.88
CA LEU A 94 14.44 -7.33 -9.93
C LEU A 94 14.66 -8.08 -8.61
N LYS A 95 15.39 -7.49 -7.64
CA LYS A 95 15.60 -8.10 -6.32
C LYS A 95 14.46 -7.83 -5.34
N ALA A 96 13.60 -6.86 -5.62
CA ALA A 96 12.51 -6.52 -4.73
C ALA A 96 11.35 -7.53 -4.84
N PRO A 97 10.90 -8.09 -3.71
CA PRO A 97 9.83 -9.09 -3.70
C PRO A 97 8.43 -8.47 -3.85
N VAL A 98 8.29 -7.17 -3.63
CA VAL A 98 7.02 -6.44 -3.71
C VAL A 98 7.17 -5.24 -4.65
N ARG A 99 6.20 -5.10 -5.55
CA ARG A 99 6.06 -3.97 -6.45
C ARG A 99 4.77 -3.23 -6.15
N SER A 100 4.75 -1.95 -6.49
CA SER A 100 3.64 -1.07 -6.14
C SER A 100 3.26 -0.15 -7.27
N LEU A 101 1.97 0.14 -7.36
CA LEU A 101 1.39 1.18 -8.21
C LEU A 101 0.60 2.13 -7.32
N ALA A 102 0.95 3.42 -7.38
CA ALA A 102 0.22 4.48 -6.72
C ALA A 102 -0.32 5.46 -7.79
N LEU A 103 -1.57 5.89 -7.63
CA LEU A 103 -2.26 6.81 -8.55
C LEU A 103 -2.84 7.98 -7.77
N SER A 104 -2.85 9.15 -8.35
CA SER A 104 -3.57 10.35 -7.89
C SER A 104 -4.42 10.88 -9.03
N PHE A 105 -5.72 10.69 -8.93
CA PHE A 105 -6.70 11.23 -9.87
C PHE A 105 -7.01 12.67 -9.54
N SER A 106 -7.02 13.53 -10.55
CA SER A 106 -7.50 14.91 -10.48
C SER A 106 -8.95 14.94 -10.97
N ILE A 107 -9.91 14.82 -10.04
CA ILE A 107 -11.33 14.74 -10.36
C ILE A 107 -11.90 16.13 -10.65
N SER A 108 -11.51 17.10 -9.81
CA SER A 108 -11.83 18.52 -10.00
C SER A 108 -10.71 19.41 -9.41
N SER A 109 -10.88 20.70 -9.39
CA SER A 109 -9.94 21.63 -8.75
C SER A 109 -9.82 21.45 -7.24
N THR A 110 -10.82 20.84 -6.62
CA THR A 110 -10.89 20.65 -5.16
C THR A 110 -10.98 19.19 -4.72
N GLU A 111 -11.15 18.26 -5.65
CA GLU A 111 -11.40 16.85 -5.34
C GLU A 111 -10.37 15.94 -6.02
N GLN A 112 -9.73 15.13 -5.20
CA GLN A 112 -8.72 14.15 -5.62
C GLN A 112 -9.05 12.78 -5.04
N TRP A 113 -8.57 11.75 -5.69
CA TRP A 113 -8.53 10.40 -5.16
C TRP A 113 -7.14 9.83 -5.26
N ARG A 114 -6.61 9.31 -4.16
CA ARG A 114 -5.27 8.70 -4.14
C ARG A 114 -5.34 7.24 -3.80
N LEU A 115 -4.64 6.43 -4.57
CA LEU A 115 -4.52 4.99 -4.41
C LEU A 115 -3.06 4.62 -4.14
N ALA A 116 -2.86 3.61 -3.29
CA ALA A 116 -1.55 3.00 -3.08
C ALA A 116 -1.73 1.49 -2.96
N MET A 117 -1.32 0.78 -4.00
CA MET A 117 -1.55 -0.64 -4.25
C MET A 117 -0.24 -1.41 -4.32
N ASN A 118 -0.28 -2.68 -3.96
CA ASN A 118 0.87 -3.57 -3.99
C ASN A 118 0.54 -4.91 -4.65
N THR A 119 1.58 -5.67 -5.00
CA THR A 119 1.41 -7.02 -5.58
C THR A 119 0.78 -8.03 -4.61
N PRO A 120 1.08 -8.07 -3.29
CA PRO A 120 0.34 -8.92 -2.36
C PRO A 120 -1.16 -8.59 -2.33
N PRO A 121 -2.05 -9.61 -2.39
CA PRO A 121 -3.50 -9.38 -2.33
C PRO A 121 -4.02 -9.16 -0.89
N VAL A 122 -3.25 -9.59 0.11
CA VAL A 122 -3.56 -9.47 1.53
C VAL A 122 -2.33 -9.06 2.33
N MET A 123 -2.55 -8.53 3.54
CA MET A 123 -1.49 -8.30 4.51
C MET A 123 -1.11 -9.61 5.22
N ALA A 124 0.11 -9.66 5.74
CA ALA A 124 0.54 -10.77 6.58
C ALA A 124 -0.06 -10.70 8.00
N VAL A 125 -0.36 -9.50 8.48
CA VAL A 125 -0.85 -9.24 9.83
C VAL A 125 -1.97 -8.19 9.83
N ALA A 126 -2.81 -8.18 10.87
CA ALA A 126 -4.06 -7.43 10.89
C ALA A 126 -3.94 -6.03 11.51
N ASP A 127 -2.86 -5.73 12.23
CA ASP A 127 -2.71 -4.48 12.96
C ASP A 127 -1.32 -3.85 12.81
N PRO A 128 -1.20 -2.52 13.06
CA PRO A 128 0.05 -1.78 12.86
C PRO A 128 1.18 -2.19 13.81
N HIS A 129 0.88 -2.58 15.05
CA HIS A 129 1.88 -2.99 16.02
C HIS A 129 2.55 -4.30 15.58
N THR A 130 1.75 -5.29 15.22
CA THR A 130 2.24 -6.57 14.70
C THR A 130 2.98 -6.39 13.37
N PHE A 131 2.54 -5.44 12.52
CA PHE A 131 3.29 -5.12 11.29
C PHE A 131 4.65 -4.48 11.59
N TYR A 132 4.75 -3.65 12.61
CA TYR A 132 6.04 -3.11 13.07
C TYR A 132 6.98 -4.24 13.52
N GLN A 133 6.49 -5.20 14.30
CA GLN A 133 7.25 -6.37 14.74
C GLN A 133 7.67 -7.26 13.57
N GLN A 134 6.81 -7.42 12.56
CA GLN A 134 7.16 -8.13 11.33
C GLN A 134 8.38 -7.50 10.63
N ILE A 135 8.41 -6.16 10.52
CA ILE A 135 9.55 -5.47 9.90
C ILE A 135 10.83 -5.66 10.74
N LEU A 136 10.74 -5.59 12.07
CA LEU A 136 11.87 -5.91 12.95
C LEU A 136 12.37 -7.32 12.73
N ALA A 137 11.49 -8.30 12.63
CA ALA A 137 11.85 -9.70 12.38
C ALA A 137 12.51 -9.88 10.99
N ILE A 138 12.03 -9.17 9.96
CA ILE A 138 12.67 -9.15 8.63
C ILE A 138 14.10 -8.61 8.72
N GLN A 139 14.32 -7.51 9.45
CA GLN A 139 15.65 -6.91 9.63
C GLN A 139 16.59 -7.80 10.46
N ALA A 140 16.04 -8.55 11.42
CA ALA A 140 16.80 -9.50 12.22
C ALA A 140 17.19 -10.79 11.45
N GLY A 141 16.59 -11.04 10.29
CA GLY A 141 17.00 -12.08 9.35
C GLY A 141 16.11 -13.32 9.31
N PRO A 142 16.53 -14.36 8.54
CA PRO A 142 15.68 -15.49 8.20
C PRO A 142 15.13 -16.31 9.38
N ALA A 143 15.90 -16.48 10.44
CA ALA A 143 15.46 -17.22 11.63
C ALA A 143 14.36 -16.48 12.38
N ALA A 144 14.51 -15.16 12.56
CA ALA A 144 13.56 -14.32 13.28
C ALA A 144 12.23 -14.20 12.51
N ILE A 145 12.26 -14.00 11.20
CA ILE A 145 11.02 -13.93 10.41
C ILE A 145 10.30 -15.28 10.33
N LYS A 146 11.03 -16.39 10.33
CA LYS A 146 10.43 -17.74 10.41
C LYS A 146 9.73 -17.94 11.75
N GLN A 147 10.36 -17.55 12.86
CA GLN A 147 9.75 -17.61 14.18
C GLN A 147 8.50 -16.72 14.23
N PHE A 148 8.60 -15.46 13.79
CA PHE A 148 7.48 -14.52 13.72
C PHE A 148 6.26 -15.17 13.03
N PHE A 149 6.42 -15.72 11.83
CA PHE A 149 5.29 -16.34 11.13
C PHE A 149 4.76 -17.62 11.79
N SER A 150 5.55 -18.31 12.61
CA SER A 150 5.05 -19.45 13.39
C SER A 150 4.15 -19.02 14.55
N GLU A 151 4.29 -17.79 15.02
CA GLU A 151 3.51 -17.19 16.11
C GLU A 151 2.29 -16.40 15.59
N HIS A 152 2.22 -16.15 14.26
CA HIS A 152 1.18 -15.37 13.59
C HIS A 152 0.40 -16.18 12.55
N PRO A 153 -0.53 -17.06 12.97
CA PRO A 153 -1.29 -17.94 12.06
C PRO A 153 -2.19 -17.20 11.09
N GLU A 154 -2.54 -15.92 11.36
CA GLU A 154 -3.27 -15.04 10.45
C GLU A 154 -2.50 -14.77 9.15
N SER A 155 -1.17 -14.94 9.16
CA SER A 155 -0.30 -14.77 7.97
C SER A 155 -0.47 -15.87 6.91
N LYS A 156 -1.28 -16.90 7.17
CA LYS A 156 -1.40 -18.09 6.31
C LYS A 156 -1.70 -17.74 4.85
N GLU A 157 -2.62 -16.85 4.60
CA GLU A 157 -3.03 -16.48 3.23
C GLU A 157 -1.92 -15.70 2.50
N PHE A 158 -1.28 -14.78 3.21
CA PHE A 158 -0.10 -14.08 2.70
C PHE A 158 1.05 -15.04 2.36
N LEU A 159 1.35 -16.00 3.24
CA LEU A 159 2.41 -16.98 3.01
C LEU A 159 2.08 -17.92 1.84
N ALA A 160 0.81 -18.32 1.70
CA ALA A 160 0.36 -19.12 0.56
C ALA A 160 0.54 -18.38 -0.76
N TRP A 161 0.20 -17.09 -0.81
CA TRP A 161 0.46 -16.24 -1.97
C TRP A 161 1.97 -16.10 -2.22
N ALA A 162 2.77 -15.78 -1.19
CA ALA A 162 4.21 -15.56 -1.33
C ALA A 162 4.96 -16.80 -1.84
N ALA A 163 4.50 -17.99 -1.48
CA ALA A 163 5.08 -19.25 -1.94
C ALA A 163 4.87 -19.50 -3.46
N GLN A 164 3.84 -18.89 -4.05
CA GLN A 164 3.47 -19.09 -5.46
C GLN A 164 3.87 -17.89 -6.32
N TYR A 165 4.00 -16.70 -5.72
CA TYR A 165 4.28 -15.47 -6.45
C TYR A 165 5.67 -15.49 -7.07
N LYS A 166 5.71 -15.24 -8.38
CA LYS A 166 6.93 -15.06 -9.15
C LYS A 166 6.87 -13.68 -9.78
N ALA A 167 7.74 -12.80 -9.32
CA ALA A 167 7.83 -11.46 -9.87
C ALA A 167 8.19 -11.51 -11.37
N SER A 168 7.43 -10.77 -12.17
CA SER A 168 7.63 -10.71 -13.63
C SER A 168 8.82 -9.84 -14.03
N GLY A 169 9.16 -9.80 -15.32
CA GLY A 169 10.15 -8.88 -15.88
C GLY A 169 9.64 -7.46 -16.13
N SER A 170 8.40 -7.12 -15.74
CA SER A 170 7.81 -5.83 -16.04
C SER A 170 6.81 -5.38 -14.99
N PHE A 171 6.78 -4.07 -14.68
CA PHE A 171 5.67 -3.46 -13.95
C PHE A 171 4.32 -3.62 -14.66
N ALA A 172 4.31 -3.70 -15.99
CA ALA A 172 3.10 -3.80 -16.81
C ALA A 172 2.38 -5.14 -16.72
N SER A 173 3.02 -6.17 -16.17
CA SER A 173 2.45 -7.52 -16.04
C SER A 173 2.22 -7.97 -14.61
N GLU A 174 2.31 -7.05 -13.65
CA GLU A 174 1.95 -7.31 -12.25
C GLU A 174 0.48 -6.99 -11.99
N THR A 175 -0.15 -7.76 -11.10
CA THR A 175 -1.43 -7.38 -10.51
C THR A 175 -1.19 -6.51 -9.29
N TYR A 176 -1.84 -5.34 -9.22
CA TYR A 176 -1.73 -4.43 -8.08
C TYR A 176 -3.04 -4.40 -7.30
N ASN A 177 -3.00 -4.81 -6.05
CA ASN A 177 -4.16 -4.98 -5.18
C ASN A 177 -4.31 -3.81 -4.21
N SER A 178 -5.56 -3.42 -3.91
CA SER A 178 -5.86 -2.40 -2.89
C SER A 178 -5.43 -2.83 -1.50
N ILE A 179 -5.38 -4.14 -1.24
CA ILE A 179 -5.14 -4.80 0.05
C ILE A 179 -6.28 -4.50 1.03
N ASN A 180 -6.44 -3.22 1.40
CA ASN A 180 -7.52 -2.75 2.27
C ASN A 180 -8.84 -2.64 1.48
N ALA A 181 -9.95 -2.74 2.19
CA ALA A 181 -11.26 -2.48 1.64
C ALA A 181 -11.68 -1.03 1.85
N PHE A 182 -12.62 -0.58 1.01
CA PHE A 182 -13.24 0.74 1.05
C PHE A 182 -14.74 0.58 0.83
N TYR A 183 -15.51 1.61 1.16
CA TYR A 183 -16.93 1.65 0.81
C TYR A 183 -17.16 2.54 -0.40
N LEU A 184 -17.89 2.01 -1.37
CA LEU A 184 -18.56 2.80 -2.40
C LEU A 184 -19.90 3.28 -1.84
N ILE A 185 -20.21 4.57 -2.00
CA ILE A 185 -21.44 5.20 -1.52
C ILE A 185 -22.24 5.70 -2.73
N ASN A 186 -23.42 5.14 -2.95
CA ASN A 186 -24.25 5.54 -4.06
C ASN A 186 -25.07 6.82 -3.78
N HIS A 187 -25.84 7.27 -4.77
CA HIS A 187 -26.68 8.46 -4.64
C HIS A 187 -27.74 8.38 -3.54
N ASN A 188 -28.17 7.16 -3.16
CA ASN A 188 -29.14 6.91 -2.10
C ASN A 188 -28.47 6.72 -0.71
N GLY A 189 -27.15 6.88 -0.62
CA GLY A 189 -26.38 6.67 0.62
C GLY A 189 -26.13 5.20 0.95
N LYS A 190 -26.49 4.24 0.08
CA LYS A 190 -26.18 2.83 0.30
C LYS A 190 -24.67 2.62 0.19
N ARG A 191 -24.10 1.88 1.16
CA ARG A 191 -22.70 1.52 1.24
C ARG A 191 -22.49 0.11 0.70
N GLN A 192 -21.45 -0.07 -0.11
CA GLN A 192 -20.97 -1.36 -0.58
C GLN A 192 -19.48 -1.46 -0.32
N ALA A 193 -19.07 -2.41 0.53
CA ALA A 193 -17.65 -2.66 0.73
C ALA A 193 -17.03 -3.32 -0.51
N VAL A 194 -15.86 -2.85 -0.91
CA VAL A 194 -15.15 -3.32 -2.10
C VAL A 194 -13.65 -3.41 -1.84
N ARG A 195 -13.00 -4.31 -2.56
CA ARG A 195 -11.55 -4.28 -2.86
C ARG A 195 -11.38 -4.18 -4.35
N TRP A 196 -10.23 -3.73 -4.80
CA TRP A 196 -9.93 -3.67 -6.24
C TRP A 196 -8.55 -4.20 -6.56
N ALA A 197 -8.39 -4.57 -7.82
CA ALA A 197 -7.12 -4.92 -8.41
C ALA A 197 -6.97 -4.25 -9.78
N MET A 198 -5.78 -3.76 -10.10
CA MET A 198 -5.36 -3.44 -11.45
C MET A 198 -4.82 -4.71 -12.07
N GLN A 199 -5.58 -5.29 -12.99
CA GLN A 199 -5.21 -6.54 -13.67
C GLN A 199 -4.47 -6.21 -14.97
N PRO A 200 -3.27 -6.77 -15.20
CA PRO A 200 -2.52 -6.52 -16.42
C PRO A 200 -3.22 -7.10 -17.64
N THR A 201 -3.14 -6.39 -18.77
CA THR A 201 -3.60 -6.90 -20.06
C THR A 201 -2.49 -7.56 -20.87
N VAL A 202 -1.26 -7.55 -20.33
CA VAL A 202 -0.08 -8.18 -20.96
C VAL A 202 0.60 -9.13 -19.98
N THR A 203 1.31 -10.10 -20.51
CA THR A 203 2.15 -11.00 -19.73
C THR A 203 3.60 -10.86 -20.19
N VAL A 204 4.50 -10.62 -19.25
CA VAL A 204 5.94 -10.57 -19.48
C VAL A 204 6.60 -11.62 -18.57
N ALA A 205 7.40 -12.48 -19.15
CA ALA A 205 8.12 -13.51 -18.41
C ALA A 205 9.08 -12.88 -17.38
N THR A 206 9.47 -13.66 -16.38
CA THR A 206 10.58 -13.30 -15.49
C THR A 206 11.86 -13.12 -16.31
N THR A 207 12.74 -12.25 -15.83
CA THR A 207 14.05 -11.99 -16.45
C THR A 207 15.13 -12.04 -15.37
N ASP A 208 16.34 -12.37 -15.79
CA ASP A 208 17.56 -12.36 -14.99
C ASP A 208 18.52 -11.22 -15.39
N ALA A 209 17.97 -10.19 -16.04
CA ALA A 209 18.73 -9.00 -16.43
C ALA A 209 19.56 -8.43 -15.27
N GLN A 210 20.81 -8.09 -15.57
CA GLN A 210 21.74 -7.53 -14.59
C GLN A 210 21.61 -6.00 -14.44
N ASP A 211 20.77 -5.38 -15.26
CA ASP A 211 20.49 -3.95 -15.18
C ASP A 211 19.82 -3.58 -13.84
N VAL A 212 20.40 -2.65 -13.12
CA VAL A 212 19.89 -2.16 -11.83
C VAL A 212 18.52 -1.53 -12.00
N ASP A 213 18.25 -0.89 -13.14
CA ASP A 213 17.02 -0.16 -13.49
C ASP A 213 16.13 -0.95 -14.47
N ALA A 214 16.27 -2.29 -14.50
CA ALA A 214 15.63 -3.17 -15.49
C ALA A 214 14.12 -2.92 -15.64
N LEU A 215 13.37 -2.77 -14.53
CA LEU A 215 11.93 -2.54 -14.60
C LEU A 215 11.59 -1.12 -15.04
N GLN A 216 12.40 -0.13 -14.67
CA GLN A 216 12.18 1.25 -15.07
C GLN A 216 12.45 1.43 -16.56
N ASN A 217 13.52 0.83 -17.07
CA ASN A 217 13.87 0.85 -18.50
C ASN A 217 12.85 0.06 -19.33
N GLU A 218 12.39 -1.09 -18.84
CA GLU A 218 11.37 -1.89 -19.52
C GLU A 218 10.06 -1.11 -19.66
N ILE A 219 9.54 -0.54 -18.57
CA ILE A 219 8.26 0.17 -18.62
C ILE A 219 8.35 1.45 -19.47
N ALA A 220 9.47 2.17 -19.43
CA ALA A 220 9.69 3.37 -20.26
C ALA A 220 9.69 2.99 -21.75
N ASN A 221 10.42 1.95 -22.14
CA ASN A 221 10.46 1.48 -23.52
C ASN A 221 9.08 0.96 -23.99
N ARG A 222 8.34 0.27 -23.11
CA ARG A 222 6.99 -0.21 -23.41
C ARG A 222 6.01 0.93 -23.66
N VAL A 223 6.03 1.96 -22.85
CA VAL A 223 5.18 3.15 -23.02
C VAL A 223 5.50 3.90 -24.31
N VAL A 224 6.79 3.98 -24.71
CA VAL A 224 7.18 4.54 -26.01
C VAL A 224 6.65 3.69 -27.18
N ALA A 225 6.64 2.37 -27.04
CA ALA A 225 6.13 1.47 -28.07
C ALA A 225 4.59 1.43 -28.16
N GLY A 226 3.91 1.86 -27.11
CA GLY A 226 2.45 1.86 -27.03
C GLY A 226 1.97 2.04 -25.60
N ASN A 227 0.66 2.16 -25.39
CA ASN A 227 0.10 2.31 -24.07
C ASN A 227 0.25 1.04 -23.21
N VAL A 228 0.44 1.24 -21.90
CA VAL A 228 0.32 0.19 -20.90
C VAL A 228 -1.06 0.24 -20.28
N VAL A 229 -1.78 -0.87 -20.33
CA VAL A 229 -3.20 -0.94 -19.94
C VAL A 229 -3.41 -1.96 -18.84
N PHE A 230 -4.21 -1.57 -17.85
CA PHE A 230 -4.73 -2.46 -16.81
C PHE A 230 -6.26 -2.39 -16.79
N ASP A 231 -6.91 -3.53 -16.65
CA ASP A 231 -8.32 -3.57 -16.30
C ASP A 231 -8.48 -3.29 -14.80
N TRP A 232 -9.36 -2.33 -14.45
CA TRP A 232 -9.61 -2.01 -13.05
C TRP A 232 -10.81 -2.78 -12.56
N VAL A 233 -10.57 -3.84 -11.79
CA VAL A 233 -11.57 -4.80 -11.35
C VAL A 233 -11.87 -4.60 -9.87
N PHE A 234 -13.16 -4.43 -9.56
CA PHE A 234 -13.69 -4.32 -8.20
C PHE A 234 -14.33 -5.64 -7.78
N THR A 235 -13.97 -6.14 -6.61
CA THR A 235 -14.62 -7.26 -5.94
C THR A 235 -15.57 -6.70 -4.88
N LEU A 236 -16.84 -7.07 -4.93
CA LEU A 236 -17.87 -6.65 -4.00
C LEU A 236 -17.91 -7.62 -2.81
N ALA A 237 -17.88 -7.07 -1.59
CA ALA A 237 -18.05 -7.85 -0.38
C ALA A 237 -19.48 -8.38 -0.25
N ASP A 238 -19.62 -9.56 0.33
CA ASP A 238 -20.86 -10.08 0.88
C ASP A 238 -20.94 -9.77 2.39
N ALA A 239 -22.10 -9.97 3.01
CA ALA A 239 -22.33 -9.72 4.44
C ALA A 239 -21.44 -10.56 5.38
N ALA A 240 -20.89 -11.67 4.89
CA ALA A 240 -19.99 -12.55 5.66
C ALA A 240 -18.51 -12.16 5.56
N ASP A 241 -18.16 -11.19 4.70
CA ASP A 241 -16.78 -10.78 4.51
C ASP A 241 -16.38 -9.71 5.53
N ASP A 242 -15.17 -9.85 6.07
CA ASP A 242 -14.61 -8.86 7.00
C ASP A 242 -13.85 -7.79 6.18
N GLU A 243 -14.46 -6.62 6.05
CA GLU A 243 -13.88 -5.47 5.36
C GLU A 243 -12.81 -4.74 6.18
N ASN A 244 -12.71 -5.03 7.47
CA ASN A 244 -11.76 -4.39 8.38
C ASN A 244 -10.49 -5.21 8.62
N ASN A 245 -10.39 -6.39 8.02
CA ASN A 245 -9.26 -7.29 8.19
C ASN A 245 -8.52 -7.52 6.88
N ALA A 246 -7.37 -6.87 6.71
CA ALA A 246 -6.56 -6.97 5.50
C ALA A 246 -5.84 -8.34 5.34
N THR A 247 -5.82 -9.22 6.36
CA THR A 247 -5.20 -10.55 6.25
C THR A 247 -6.11 -11.59 5.59
N LYS A 248 -7.41 -11.29 5.45
CA LYS A 248 -8.41 -12.21 4.91
C LYS A 248 -8.68 -11.91 3.44
N ALA A 249 -8.42 -12.87 2.57
CA ALA A 249 -8.92 -12.81 1.20
C ALA A 249 -10.43 -13.03 1.19
N TRP A 250 -11.11 -12.35 0.29
CA TRP A 250 -12.52 -12.66 0.02
C TRP A 250 -12.62 -13.82 -0.97
N PRO A 251 -13.65 -14.67 -0.89
CA PRO A 251 -13.82 -15.79 -1.80
C PRO A 251 -13.82 -15.37 -3.27
N ASP A 252 -13.19 -16.17 -4.13
CA ASP A 252 -13.13 -15.90 -5.57
C ASP A 252 -14.50 -15.86 -6.27
N SER A 253 -15.52 -16.46 -5.63
CA SER A 253 -16.92 -16.45 -6.09
C SER A 253 -17.62 -15.12 -5.89
N ARG A 254 -16.99 -14.12 -5.24
CA ARG A 254 -17.59 -12.79 -5.06
C ARG A 254 -17.79 -12.11 -6.41
N GLN A 255 -18.88 -11.34 -6.51
CA GLN A 255 -19.15 -10.55 -7.71
C GLN A 255 -17.97 -9.62 -8.01
N LYS A 256 -17.54 -9.63 -9.27
CA LYS A 256 -16.49 -8.76 -9.79
C LYS A 256 -17.07 -7.85 -10.87
N ILE A 257 -16.70 -6.57 -10.84
CA ILE A 257 -17.11 -5.56 -11.81
C ILE A 257 -15.83 -4.90 -12.35
N THR A 258 -15.67 -4.94 -13.67
CA THR A 258 -14.61 -4.16 -14.34
C THR A 258 -15.12 -2.74 -14.52
N ALA A 259 -14.50 -1.79 -13.82
CA ALA A 259 -14.91 -0.38 -13.84
C ALA A 259 -14.45 0.36 -15.11
N GLY A 260 -13.54 -0.22 -15.87
CA GLY A 260 -12.90 0.36 -17.03
C GLY A 260 -11.40 0.08 -17.04
N GLN A 261 -10.63 0.94 -17.70
CA GLN A 261 -9.20 0.72 -17.93
C GLN A 261 -8.33 1.87 -17.42
N ILE A 262 -7.25 1.54 -16.74
CA ILE A 262 -6.14 2.44 -16.46
C ILE A 262 -5.19 2.40 -17.65
N VAL A 263 -4.98 3.52 -18.30
CA VAL A 263 -4.10 3.66 -19.47
C VAL A 263 -2.92 4.54 -19.09
N ILE A 264 -1.74 3.96 -18.99
CA ILE A 264 -0.47 4.68 -18.80
C ILE A 264 0.10 5.00 -20.17
N ASN A 265 0.31 6.26 -20.46
CA ASN A 265 0.78 6.75 -21.76
C ASN A 265 2.06 7.59 -21.68
N ASN A 266 2.58 7.84 -20.48
CA ASN A 266 3.83 8.56 -20.30
C ASN A 266 4.60 8.08 -19.08
N THR A 267 5.93 8.15 -19.13
CA THR A 267 6.85 7.90 -18.02
C THR A 267 7.82 9.07 -17.88
N THR A 268 8.25 9.35 -16.65
CA THR A 268 9.25 10.39 -16.36
C THR A 268 10.12 9.92 -15.21
N ALA A 269 11.40 10.23 -15.21
CA ALA A 269 12.29 9.93 -14.10
C ALA A 269 11.70 10.46 -12.78
N GLN A 270 11.86 9.70 -11.68
CA GLN A 270 11.17 9.99 -10.42
C GLN A 270 11.39 11.41 -9.90
N LEU A 271 12.62 11.92 -9.98
CA LEU A 271 12.98 13.25 -9.44
C LEU A 271 12.50 14.40 -10.32
N GLU A 272 12.24 14.13 -11.59
CA GLU A 272 11.79 15.13 -12.58
C GLU A 272 10.27 15.14 -12.73
N GLY A 273 9.61 14.05 -12.38
CA GLY A 273 8.18 13.88 -12.58
C GLY A 273 7.32 14.39 -11.44
N GLY A 274 6.10 14.83 -11.75
CA GLY A 274 5.13 15.36 -10.79
C GLY A 274 4.77 14.39 -9.66
N CYS A 275 4.97 13.08 -9.85
CA CYS A 275 4.70 12.07 -8.81
C CYS A 275 5.61 12.22 -7.59
N HIS A 276 6.77 12.85 -7.74
CA HIS A 276 7.73 13.02 -6.65
C HIS A 276 7.13 13.87 -5.51
N ALA A 277 6.44 14.95 -5.86
CA ALA A 277 5.81 15.85 -4.90
C ALA A 277 4.53 15.29 -4.24
N ILE A 278 3.94 14.22 -4.78
CA ILE A 278 2.67 13.69 -4.27
C ILE A 278 2.91 12.82 -3.03
N ASN A 279 2.12 13.07 -1.96
CA ASN A 279 1.89 12.10 -0.90
C ASN A 279 0.72 11.20 -1.31
N PHE A 280 0.98 9.96 -1.70
CA PHE A 280 -0.05 9.00 -2.12
C PHE A 280 -0.79 8.40 -0.93
N ASP A 281 -1.29 9.25 -0.03
CA ASP A 281 -2.08 8.84 1.12
C ASP A 281 -3.41 8.21 0.69
N PRO A 282 -3.67 6.93 0.99
CA PRO A 282 -4.88 6.23 0.55
C PRO A 282 -6.16 6.73 1.23
N LEU A 283 -6.07 7.64 2.21
CA LEU A 283 -7.24 8.29 2.82
C LEU A 283 -7.61 9.63 2.19
N VAL A 284 -6.93 10.04 1.12
CA VAL A 284 -7.42 11.14 0.26
C VAL A 284 -8.46 10.55 -0.69
N LEU A 285 -9.71 10.68 -0.29
CA LEU A 285 -10.87 10.03 -0.91
C LEU A 285 -11.84 11.08 -1.47
N PRO A 286 -12.46 10.83 -2.64
CA PRO A 286 -13.47 11.72 -3.20
C PRO A 286 -14.84 11.45 -2.58
N THR A 287 -15.76 12.36 -2.82
CA THR A 287 -17.18 12.14 -2.51
C THR A 287 -17.66 10.82 -3.16
N GLY A 288 -18.35 9.98 -2.37
CA GLY A 288 -18.85 8.68 -2.84
C GLY A 288 -17.91 7.51 -2.60
N ILE A 289 -16.79 7.74 -1.91
CA ILE A 289 -15.87 6.69 -1.42
C ILE A 289 -15.54 6.98 0.04
N GLU A 290 -15.56 5.96 0.90
CA GLU A 290 -15.20 6.06 2.30
C GLU A 290 -14.22 4.96 2.71
N ALA A 291 -13.40 5.26 3.71
CA ALA A 291 -12.50 4.29 4.32
C ALA A 291 -13.28 3.34 5.25
N THR A 292 -12.85 2.08 5.30
CA THR A 292 -13.26 1.13 6.34
C THR A 292 -12.58 1.45 7.67
N ALA A 293 -12.93 0.69 8.71
CA ALA A 293 -12.29 0.80 10.03
C ALA A 293 -10.99 -0.03 10.14
N ASP A 294 -10.50 -0.60 9.03
CA ASP A 294 -9.26 -1.36 9.00
C ASP A 294 -8.10 -0.57 9.65
N PRO A 295 -7.50 -1.09 10.73
CA PRO A 295 -6.44 -0.38 11.46
C PRO A 295 -5.17 -0.18 10.64
N ILE A 296 -4.85 -1.11 9.72
CA ILE A 296 -3.72 -0.98 8.79
C ILE A 296 -3.94 0.20 7.85
N LEU A 297 -5.14 0.33 7.26
CA LEU A 297 -5.47 1.43 6.36
C LEU A 297 -5.28 2.79 7.06
N ARG A 298 -5.73 2.89 8.31
CA ARG A 298 -5.61 4.12 9.10
C ARG A 298 -4.16 4.45 9.46
N ALA A 299 -3.37 3.46 9.86
CA ALA A 299 -1.96 3.64 10.18
C ALA A 299 -1.12 4.04 8.94
N ARG A 300 -1.50 3.57 7.75
CA ARG A 300 -0.83 3.96 6.51
C ARG A 300 -0.83 5.47 6.33
N SER A 301 -1.97 6.14 6.50
CA SER A 301 -2.06 7.59 6.32
C SER A 301 -1.06 8.35 7.20
N SER A 302 -0.95 8.00 8.49
CA SER A 302 0.00 8.62 9.41
C SER A 302 1.46 8.40 8.99
N ALA A 303 1.82 7.18 8.58
CA ALA A 303 3.18 6.86 8.11
C ALA A 303 3.51 7.60 6.80
N TYR A 304 2.56 7.69 5.88
CA TYR A 304 2.71 8.45 4.62
C TYR A 304 2.93 9.94 4.90
N ALA A 305 2.16 10.52 5.83
CA ALA A 305 2.30 11.92 6.22
C ALA A 305 3.67 12.22 6.84
N GLU A 306 4.16 11.35 7.74
CA GLU A 306 5.48 11.52 8.36
C GLU A 306 6.62 11.37 7.35
N SER A 307 6.58 10.35 6.49
CA SER A 307 7.57 10.18 5.43
C SER A 307 7.59 11.36 4.45
N TYR A 308 6.41 11.91 4.14
CA TYR A 308 6.29 13.11 3.29
C TYR A 308 6.84 14.35 3.97
N ARG A 309 6.52 14.58 5.26
CA ARG A 309 7.02 15.71 6.05
C ARG A 309 8.55 15.73 6.06
N ARG A 310 9.21 14.59 6.33
CA ARG A 310 10.68 14.50 6.32
C ARG A 310 11.24 14.91 4.96
N ARG A 311 10.73 14.34 3.89
CA ARG A 311 11.18 14.64 2.53
C ARG A 311 10.97 16.11 2.15
N ALA A 312 9.81 16.69 2.49
CA ALA A 312 9.54 18.11 2.22
C ALA A 312 10.49 19.02 3.00
N THR A 313 10.79 18.70 4.26
CA THR A 313 11.78 19.43 5.06
C THR A 313 13.17 19.38 4.42
N GLU A 314 13.61 18.21 3.97
CA GLU A 314 14.92 18.03 3.31
C GLU A 314 15.03 18.86 2.02
N GLN A 315 13.96 18.92 1.23
CA GLN A 315 13.91 19.77 0.04
C GLN A 315 14.00 21.26 0.38
N LEU A 316 13.27 21.70 1.42
CA LEU A 316 13.27 23.10 1.85
C LEU A 316 14.60 23.56 2.47
N THR A 317 15.26 22.66 3.23
CA THR A 317 16.52 22.98 3.91
C THR A 317 17.74 22.86 3.01
N GLY A 318 17.57 22.45 1.75
CA GLY A 318 18.67 22.26 0.81
C GLY A 318 19.57 21.05 1.13
N ALA A 319 19.09 20.10 1.95
CA ALA A 319 19.79 18.85 2.24
C ALA A 319 19.97 17.94 1.00
N LEU A 320 19.47 18.39 -0.15
CA LEU A 320 19.63 17.76 -1.46
C LEU A 320 20.82 18.31 -2.25
N LYS A 321 21.56 19.30 -1.72
CA LYS A 321 22.81 19.72 -2.37
C LYS A 321 23.78 18.55 -2.34
N GLU A 322 24.27 18.16 -3.51
CA GLU A 322 25.36 17.20 -3.63
C GLU A 322 26.50 17.62 -2.69
N PRO A 323 27.22 16.65 -2.07
CA PRO A 323 28.46 16.98 -1.40
C PRO A 323 29.35 17.69 -2.44
N GLU A 324 29.73 18.92 -2.16
CA GLU A 324 30.80 19.59 -2.93
C GLU A 324 32.00 18.65 -2.89
N ASN A 325 32.39 18.15 -4.05
CA ASN A 325 33.62 17.38 -4.19
C ASN A 325 34.79 18.37 -3.94
N ASP A 326 35.33 18.34 -2.74
CA ASP A 326 36.64 18.91 -2.44
C ASP A 326 37.78 18.00 -2.97
#